data_7f46a7d040ed299db4b99d93d1db204e
#
_entry.id   7f46a7d040ed299db4b99d93d1db204e
#
_cell.length_a   1.000
_cell.length_b   1.000
_cell.length_c   1.000
_cell.angle_alpha   90.00
_cell.angle_beta   90.00
_cell.angle_gamma   90.00
#
_symmetry.space_group_name_H-M   'P 1'
#
loop_
_entity.id
_entity.type
_entity.pdbx_description
1 polymer ?
#
loop_
_entity_poly.entity_id
_entity_poly.type
_entity_poly.pdbx_seq_one_letter_code
_entity_poly.pdbx_strand_id
1 'polypeptide(L)'
;KRKSSHELGRLRQRKKNMTYKEIKKNQEVLAYLKKGNDNLGTMGFTDHSAAHCSVVAERAGVILQKFGYSEHDIELVKIAGFMHDMGNAINRHAHAEYGALLAAQVLEKTDLPIEDRAVIISAIGNHDESTGGAVDPISAALIIADKTDVRRNRVRQKEMAAFDIHDRVNYAVTEAKLKINEEKKVITLNLKIDENICSMLEYFEIFLQRMLMCRRACEMLGAKFK
;
A
#
# COMPACT_ATOMS: atom_id res chain seq x y z
N LYS A 1 30.02 26.73 -37.83
CA LYS A 1 28.60 26.49 -38.17
C LYS A 1 27.84 26.41 -36.87
N ARG A 2 27.07 27.47 -36.53
CA ARG A 2 26.18 27.53 -35.36
C ARG A 2 24.98 26.60 -35.63
N LYS A 3 24.82 25.55 -34.84
CA LYS A 3 23.57 24.76 -34.81
C LYS A 3 22.48 25.66 -34.26
N SER A 4 21.36 25.69 -34.96
CA SER A 4 20.25 26.60 -34.69
C SER A 4 19.58 26.31 -33.36
N SER A 5 19.17 27.37 -32.67
CA SER A 5 18.38 27.34 -31.41
C SER A 5 17.07 26.53 -31.47
N HIS A 6 16.68 26.03 -32.63
CA HIS A 6 15.54 25.19 -32.86
C HIS A 6 15.75 23.71 -32.53
N GLU A 7 16.98 23.20 -32.48
CA GLU A 7 17.24 21.81 -32.11
C GLU A 7 17.32 21.58 -30.60
N LEU A 8 17.68 22.62 -29.83
CA LEU A 8 17.65 22.57 -28.36
C LEU A 8 16.22 22.62 -27.76
N GLY A 9 15.22 23.04 -28.54
CA GLY A 9 13.83 23.09 -28.13
C GLY A 9 13.07 21.75 -28.18
N ARG A 10 13.59 20.74 -28.90
CA ARG A 10 12.92 19.44 -29.06
C ARG A 10 13.25 18.42 -27.98
N LEU A 11 14.19 18.67 -27.09
CA LEU A 11 14.60 17.75 -26.01
C LEU A 11 13.98 18.08 -24.65
N ARG A 12 13.18 19.11 -24.53
CA ARG A 12 12.22 19.21 -23.44
C ARG A 12 10.97 18.39 -23.82
N GLN A 13 11.08 17.06 -23.81
CA GLN A 13 9.89 16.25 -23.53
C GLN A 13 9.26 16.88 -22.29
N ARG A 14 8.06 17.45 -22.42
CA ARG A 14 7.25 17.86 -21.27
C ARG A 14 7.21 16.66 -20.35
N LYS A 15 7.96 16.69 -19.26
CA LYS A 15 7.80 15.73 -18.18
C LYS A 15 6.31 15.79 -17.85
N LYS A 16 5.65 14.68 -17.94
CA LYS A 16 4.19 14.58 -17.79
C LYS A 16 3.91 14.68 -16.30
N ASN A 17 3.02 15.60 -15.88
CA ASN A 17 2.59 15.69 -14.49
C ASN A 17 2.20 14.29 -13.99
N MET A 18 2.97 13.75 -13.07
CA MET A 18 2.75 12.43 -12.54
C MET A 18 1.68 12.50 -11.44
N THR A 19 0.52 11.99 -11.77
CA THR A 19 -0.61 11.84 -10.84
C THR A 19 -0.85 10.37 -10.53
N TYR A 20 -1.61 10.08 -9.49
CA TYR A 20 -2.09 8.74 -9.19
C TYR A 20 -2.76 8.08 -10.41
N LYS A 21 -3.56 8.86 -11.15
CA LYS A 21 -4.20 8.38 -12.39
C LYS A 21 -3.19 7.94 -13.45
N GLU A 22 -2.05 8.62 -13.54
CA GLU A 22 -0.99 8.28 -14.48
C GLU A 22 -0.13 7.11 -13.96
N ILE A 23 0.14 7.05 -12.66
CA ILE A 23 0.82 5.90 -12.04
C ILE A 23 0.05 4.61 -12.27
N LYS A 24 -1.26 4.61 -12.15
CA LYS A 24 -2.12 3.43 -12.43
C LYS A 24 -2.00 2.90 -13.86
N LYS A 25 -1.54 3.71 -14.79
CA LYS A 25 -1.36 3.36 -16.21
C LYS A 25 0.11 3.12 -16.58
N ASN A 26 1.02 3.37 -15.64
CA ASN A 26 2.44 3.22 -15.89
C ASN A 26 2.79 1.75 -16.11
N GLN A 27 3.30 1.42 -17.29
CA GLN A 27 3.57 0.04 -17.69
C GLN A 27 4.68 -0.61 -16.86
N GLU A 28 5.66 0.16 -16.40
CA GLU A 28 6.75 -0.33 -15.56
C GLU A 28 6.23 -0.71 -14.15
N VAL A 29 5.38 0.14 -13.55
CA VAL A 29 4.71 -0.16 -12.27
C VAL A 29 3.85 -1.40 -12.40
N LEU A 30 3.02 -1.48 -13.44
CA LEU A 30 2.14 -2.63 -13.68
C LEU A 30 2.92 -3.93 -13.89
N ALA A 31 4.06 -3.88 -14.58
CA ALA A 31 4.94 -5.03 -14.78
C ALA A 31 5.53 -5.54 -13.46
N TYR A 32 6.03 -4.63 -12.60
CA TYR A 32 6.54 -5.00 -11.27
C TYR A 32 5.45 -5.59 -10.38
N LEU A 33 4.28 -4.94 -10.30
CA LEU A 33 3.15 -5.46 -9.51
C LEU A 33 2.71 -6.83 -10.00
N LYS A 34 2.60 -7.02 -11.33
CA LYS A 34 2.25 -8.32 -11.90
C LYS A 34 3.28 -9.38 -11.52
N LYS A 35 4.58 -9.10 -11.72
CA LYS A 35 5.65 -10.06 -11.41
C LYS A 35 5.70 -10.39 -9.92
N GLY A 36 5.56 -9.39 -9.06
CA GLY A 36 5.49 -9.58 -7.60
C GLY A 36 4.33 -10.47 -7.20
N ASN A 37 3.14 -10.21 -7.75
CA ASN A 37 1.96 -11.00 -7.50
C ASN A 37 2.09 -12.45 -8.00
N ASP A 38 2.72 -12.68 -9.15
CA ASP A 38 2.99 -14.02 -9.68
C ASP A 38 3.99 -14.79 -8.77
N ASN A 39 5.06 -14.12 -8.30
CA ASN A 39 6.01 -14.68 -7.35
C ASN A 39 5.33 -15.12 -6.05
N LEU A 40 4.52 -14.23 -5.46
CA LEU A 40 3.77 -14.49 -4.22
C LEU A 40 2.77 -15.63 -4.40
N GLY A 41 2.12 -15.72 -5.57
CA GLY A 41 1.24 -16.84 -5.90
C GLY A 41 1.96 -18.19 -5.91
N THR A 42 3.18 -18.25 -6.45
CA THR A 42 4.01 -19.46 -6.44
C THR A 42 4.41 -19.88 -5.02
N MET A 43 4.59 -18.91 -4.11
CA MET A 43 4.95 -19.15 -2.71
C MET A 43 3.73 -19.38 -1.80
N GLY A 44 2.50 -19.36 -2.33
CA GLY A 44 1.27 -19.58 -1.55
C GLY A 44 0.73 -18.37 -0.82
N PHE A 45 1.26 -17.16 -1.04
CA PHE A 45 0.75 -15.94 -0.41
C PHE A 45 -0.56 -15.45 -1.05
N THR A 46 -1.34 -14.71 -0.28
CA THR A 46 -2.57 -14.04 -0.73
C THR A 46 -2.34 -13.09 -1.91
N ASP A 47 -3.43 -12.58 -2.51
CA ASP A 47 -3.36 -11.66 -3.65
C ASP A 47 -2.76 -10.29 -3.27
N HIS A 48 -1.72 -9.88 -3.99
CA HIS A 48 -1.04 -8.59 -3.91
C HIS A 48 -0.98 -7.93 -5.30
N SER A 49 -2.06 -8.09 -6.05
CA SER A 49 -2.19 -7.52 -7.40
C SER A 49 -2.41 -6.01 -7.40
N ALA A 50 -2.39 -5.41 -8.58
CA ALA A 50 -2.77 -4.01 -8.78
C ALA A 50 -4.19 -3.69 -8.27
N ALA A 51 -5.08 -4.70 -8.14
CA ALA A 51 -6.40 -4.53 -7.53
C ALA A 51 -6.30 -4.26 -6.03
N HIS A 52 -5.47 -5.04 -5.29
CA HIS A 52 -5.16 -4.76 -3.89
C HIS A 52 -4.53 -3.38 -3.74
N CYS A 53 -3.48 -3.08 -4.51
CA CYS A 53 -2.80 -1.78 -4.46
C CYS A 53 -3.74 -0.60 -4.74
N SER A 54 -4.71 -0.77 -5.65
CA SER A 54 -5.75 0.24 -5.89
C SER A 54 -6.65 0.47 -4.68
N VAL A 55 -7.07 -0.60 -3.99
CA VAL A 55 -7.86 -0.50 -2.75
C VAL A 55 -7.08 0.21 -1.66
N VAL A 56 -5.81 -0.14 -1.49
CA VAL A 56 -4.91 0.50 -0.51
C VAL A 56 -4.75 1.99 -0.81
N ALA A 57 -4.48 2.35 -2.06
CA ALA A 57 -4.33 3.75 -2.49
C ALA A 57 -5.58 4.59 -2.20
N GLU A 58 -6.76 4.11 -2.62
CA GLU A 58 -8.01 4.84 -2.40
C GLU A 58 -8.34 4.95 -0.90
N ARG A 59 -8.16 3.87 -0.14
CA ARG A 59 -8.40 3.86 1.31
C ARG A 59 -7.46 4.82 2.05
N ALA A 60 -6.17 4.83 1.70
CA ALA A 60 -5.20 5.76 2.28
C ALA A 60 -5.56 7.22 1.98
N GLY A 61 -5.97 7.53 0.74
CA GLY A 61 -6.48 8.84 0.37
C GLY A 61 -7.70 9.26 1.19
N VAL A 62 -8.67 8.36 1.36
CA VAL A 62 -9.87 8.63 2.20
C VAL A 62 -9.48 8.88 3.65
N ILE A 63 -8.50 8.16 4.20
CA ILE A 63 -8.02 8.39 5.57
C ILE A 63 -7.49 9.81 5.71
N LEU A 64 -6.58 10.25 4.85
CA LEU A 64 -6.01 11.59 4.91
C LEU A 64 -7.08 12.67 4.69
N GLN A 65 -7.99 12.47 3.73
CA GLN A 65 -9.10 13.39 3.46
C GLN A 65 -9.96 13.61 4.71
N LYS A 66 -10.32 12.52 5.39
CA LYS A 66 -11.12 12.55 6.62
C LYS A 66 -10.44 13.23 7.81
N PHE A 67 -9.13 13.28 7.82
CA PHE A 67 -8.35 14.00 8.81
C PHE A 67 -7.93 15.41 8.38
N GLY A 68 -8.44 15.91 7.23
CA GLY A 68 -8.26 17.29 6.78
C GLY A 68 -6.90 17.60 6.16
N TYR A 69 -6.19 16.58 5.66
CA TYR A 69 -4.94 16.78 4.92
C TYR A 69 -5.19 17.37 3.53
N SER A 70 -4.17 17.96 2.95
CA SER A 70 -4.25 18.63 1.66
C SER A 70 -4.52 17.64 0.50
N GLU A 71 -5.09 18.14 -0.61
CA GLU A 71 -5.23 17.35 -1.83
C GLU A 71 -3.87 16.86 -2.37
N HIS A 72 -2.81 17.62 -2.10
CA HIS A 72 -1.44 17.24 -2.43
C HIS A 72 -1.02 15.99 -1.64
N ASP A 73 -1.19 15.98 -0.32
CA ASP A 73 -0.86 14.83 0.53
C ASP A 73 -1.69 13.60 0.15
N ILE A 74 -2.97 13.82 -0.20
CA ILE A 74 -3.88 12.76 -0.67
C ILE A 74 -3.37 12.15 -1.97
N GLU A 75 -2.87 12.96 -2.88
CA GLU A 75 -2.28 12.48 -4.14
C GLU A 75 -1.00 11.67 -3.87
N LEU A 76 -0.10 12.16 -3.02
CA LEU A 76 1.14 11.46 -2.66
C LEU A 76 0.87 10.10 -2.01
N VAL A 77 -0.07 10.02 -1.06
CA VAL A 77 -0.40 8.75 -0.41
C VAL A 77 -1.04 7.76 -1.37
N LYS A 78 -1.85 8.23 -2.34
CA LYS A 78 -2.42 7.34 -3.37
C LYS A 78 -1.34 6.77 -4.28
N ILE A 79 -0.35 7.57 -4.67
CA ILE A 79 0.80 7.11 -5.44
C ILE A 79 1.58 6.07 -4.64
N ALA A 80 1.94 6.37 -3.39
CA ALA A 80 2.64 5.44 -2.51
C ALA A 80 1.86 4.13 -2.33
N GLY A 81 0.55 4.22 -2.07
CA GLY A 81 -0.34 3.08 -1.89
C GLY A 81 -0.46 2.19 -3.13
N PHE A 82 -0.37 2.76 -4.33
CA PHE A 82 -0.40 1.95 -5.55
C PHE A 82 0.93 1.25 -5.83
N MET A 83 2.05 1.83 -5.39
CA MET A 83 3.39 1.33 -5.68
C MET A 83 3.99 0.47 -4.56
N HIS A 84 3.38 0.40 -3.37
CA HIS A 84 4.00 -0.14 -2.15
C HIS A 84 4.50 -1.58 -2.28
N ASP A 85 3.79 -2.41 -3.04
CA ASP A 85 4.06 -3.85 -3.17
C ASP A 85 4.98 -4.22 -4.35
N MET A 86 5.51 -3.24 -5.10
CA MET A 86 6.37 -3.51 -6.27
C MET A 86 7.61 -4.34 -5.92
N GLY A 87 8.13 -4.21 -4.71
CA GLY A 87 9.33 -4.92 -4.25
C GLY A 87 9.18 -6.44 -4.21
N ASN A 88 7.95 -6.97 -4.15
CA ASN A 88 7.67 -8.39 -4.27
C ASN A 88 8.11 -8.97 -5.64
N ALA A 89 8.35 -8.12 -6.65
CA ALA A 89 8.96 -8.54 -7.91
C ALA A 89 10.40 -9.03 -7.73
N ILE A 90 11.11 -8.55 -6.72
CA ILE A 90 12.48 -8.93 -6.40
C ILE A 90 12.47 -10.06 -5.36
N ASN A 91 11.89 -9.81 -4.19
CA ASN A 91 11.82 -10.78 -3.10
C ASN A 91 10.75 -10.38 -2.09
N ARG A 92 10.09 -11.36 -1.43
CA ARG A 92 9.17 -11.08 -0.34
C ARG A 92 9.87 -10.53 0.90
N HIS A 93 11.04 -11.05 1.23
CA HIS A 93 11.87 -10.47 2.28
C HIS A 93 12.38 -9.10 1.84
N ALA A 94 12.28 -8.09 2.71
CA ALA A 94 12.64 -6.70 2.43
C ALA A 94 11.87 -6.09 1.22
N HIS A 95 10.64 -6.55 0.95
CA HIS A 95 9.86 -6.03 -0.18
C HIS A 95 9.53 -4.53 -0.07
N ALA A 96 9.42 -4.00 1.14
CA ALA A 96 9.19 -2.58 1.37
C ALA A 96 10.40 -1.76 0.89
N GLU A 97 11.60 -2.17 1.27
CA GLU A 97 12.85 -1.52 0.91
C GLU A 97 13.12 -1.62 -0.61
N TYR A 98 12.94 -2.81 -1.18
CA TYR A 98 13.03 -2.99 -2.64
C TYR A 98 11.95 -2.21 -3.38
N GLY A 99 10.73 -2.15 -2.83
CA GLY A 99 9.63 -1.35 -3.38
C GLY A 99 9.96 0.13 -3.41
N ALA A 100 10.56 0.65 -2.34
CA ALA A 100 11.01 2.03 -2.26
C ALA A 100 12.10 2.36 -3.32
N LEU A 101 13.07 1.46 -3.52
CA LEU A 101 14.11 1.63 -4.54
C LEU A 101 13.54 1.58 -5.97
N LEU A 102 12.65 0.63 -6.26
CA LEU A 102 11.96 0.57 -7.56
C LEU A 102 11.09 1.81 -7.79
N ALA A 103 10.40 2.29 -6.75
CA ALA A 103 9.61 3.52 -6.83
C ALA A 103 10.50 4.72 -7.14
N ALA A 104 11.67 4.83 -6.50
CA ALA A 104 12.64 5.91 -6.79
C ALA A 104 13.04 5.92 -8.27
N GLN A 105 13.36 4.76 -8.85
CA GLN A 105 13.73 4.64 -10.26
C GLN A 105 12.60 5.03 -11.23
N VAL A 106 11.36 4.66 -10.91
CA VAL A 106 10.20 5.04 -11.73
C VAL A 106 9.92 6.53 -11.62
N LEU A 107 9.92 7.06 -10.39
CA LEU A 107 9.57 8.46 -10.12
C LEU A 107 10.65 9.44 -10.60
N GLU A 108 11.92 9.02 -10.72
CA GLU A 108 13.00 9.84 -11.30
C GLU A 108 12.71 10.23 -12.75
N LYS A 109 11.96 9.40 -13.48
CA LYS A 109 11.56 9.65 -14.88
C LYS A 109 10.40 10.63 -15.02
N THR A 110 9.88 11.13 -13.88
CA THR A 110 8.71 12.01 -13.81
C THR A 110 9.09 13.45 -13.51
N ASP A 111 8.09 14.32 -13.43
CA ASP A 111 8.24 15.73 -13.05
C ASP A 111 7.91 16.00 -11.57
N LEU A 112 7.67 14.95 -10.79
CA LEU A 112 7.47 15.10 -9.35
C LEU A 112 8.69 15.76 -8.69
N PRO A 113 8.50 16.77 -7.84
CA PRO A 113 9.55 17.34 -7.02
C PRO A 113 10.31 16.29 -6.22
N ILE A 114 11.59 16.53 -5.95
CA ILE A 114 12.42 15.57 -5.21
C ILE A 114 11.88 15.35 -3.79
N GLU A 115 11.31 16.38 -3.19
CA GLU A 115 10.70 16.36 -1.87
C GLU A 115 9.50 15.39 -1.85
N ASP A 116 8.62 15.47 -2.84
CA ASP A 116 7.46 14.59 -2.99
C ASP A 116 7.88 13.14 -3.23
N ARG A 117 8.90 12.95 -4.08
CA ARG A 117 9.46 11.61 -4.31
C ARG A 117 10.03 11.01 -3.03
N ALA A 118 10.74 11.81 -2.22
CA ALA A 118 11.29 11.36 -0.94
C ALA A 118 10.19 10.92 0.03
N VAL A 119 9.07 11.65 0.10
CA VAL A 119 7.90 11.28 0.93
C VAL A 119 7.29 9.96 0.47
N ILE A 120 7.06 9.79 -0.84
CA ILE A 120 6.51 8.54 -1.39
C ILE A 120 7.44 7.36 -1.09
N ILE A 121 8.74 7.51 -1.33
CA ILE A 121 9.76 6.47 -1.09
C ILE A 121 9.81 6.09 0.38
N SER A 122 9.79 7.09 1.27
CA SER A 122 9.79 6.89 2.72
C SER A 122 8.55 6.11 3.16
N ALA A 123 7.36 6.48 2.67
CA ALA A 123 6.13 5.78 3.01
C ALA A 123 6.15 4.31 2.56
N ILE A 124 6.64 4.04 1.34
CA ILE A 124 6.78 2.68 0.82
C ILE A 124 7.79 1.88 1.65
N GLY A 125 8.97 2.44 1.95
CA GLY A 125 10.02 1.73 2.69
C GLY A 125 9.66 1.39 4.13
N ASN A 126 8.69 2.10 4.71
CA ASN A 126 8.29 1.93 6.11
C ASN A 126 6.94 1.22 6.31
N HIS A 127 6.35 0.60 5.25
CA HIS A 127 5.02 0.02 5.39
C HIS A 127 4.98 -1.41 5.95
N ASP A 128 6.10 -2.14 5.94
CA ASP A 128 6.16 -3.52 6.42
C ASP A 128 6.21 -3.60 7.95
N GLU A 129 5.45 -4.51 8.55
CA GLU A 129 5.35 -4.69 10.00
C GLU A 129 6.62 -5.23 10.64
N SER A 130 7.51 -5.85 9.89
CA SER A 130 8.75 -6.45 10.40
C SER A 130 9.90 -5.45 10.52
N THR A 131 9.92 -4.42 9.67
CA THR A 131 11.05 -3.49 9.56
C THR A 131 10.66 -2.03 9.66
N GLY A 132 9.40 -1.69 9.40
CA GLY A 132 8.92 -0.34 9.25
C GLY A 132 8.06 0.19 10.42
N GLY A 133 7.52 1.37 10.21
CA GLY A 133 6.62 2.07 11.12
C GLY A 133 6.18 3.42 10.56
N ALA A 134 5.15 4.02 11.13
CA ALA A 134 4.69 5.33 10.71
C ALA A 134 5.71 6.41 11.10
N VAL A 135 6.28 7.09 10.10
CA VAL A 135 7.27 8.17 10.27
C VAL A 135 6.69 9.54 9.94
N ASP A 136 5.57 9.57 9.24
CA ASP A 136 4.82 10.75 8.85
C ASP A 136 3.34 10.40 8.59
N PRO A 137 2.45 11.37 8.36
CA PRO A 137 1.03 11.11 8.10
C PRO A 137 0.77 10.27 6.83
N ILE A 138 1.63 10.36 5.82
CA ILE A 138 1.48 9.62 4.56
C ILE A 138 1.80 8.15 4.77
N SER A 139 2.91 7.83 5.42
CA SER A 139 3.26 6.47 5.82
C SER A 139 2.22 5.87 6.78
N ALA A 140 1.70 6.68 7.72
CA ALA A 140 0.65 6.24 8.64
C ALA A 140 -0.64 5.82 7.91
N ALA A 141 -1.12 6.65 6.98
CA ALA A 141 -2.32 6.34 6.21
C ALA A 141 -2.12 5.12 5.29
N LEU A 142 -0.94 4.98 4.67
CA LEU A 142 -0.58 3.81 3.88
C LEU A 142 -0.61 2.53 4.73
N ILE A 143 0.03 2.53 5.89
CA ILE A 143 0.07 1.39 6.81
C ILE A 143 -1.35 0.97 7.20
N ILE A 144 -2.19 1.91 7.65
CA ILE A 144 -3.56 1.61 8.06
C ILE A 144 -4.34 1.03 6.87
N ALA A 145 -4.21 1.61 5.68
CA ALA A 145 -4.93 1.17 4.50
C ALA A 145 -4.55 -0.25 4.08
N ASP A 146 -3.26 -0.58 4.07
CA ASP A 146 -2.73 -1.89 3.70
C ASP A 146 -3.07 -2.95 4.76
N LYS A 147 -2.72 -2.71 6.02
CA LYS A 147 -2.86 -3.71 7.09
C LYS A 147 -4.32 -4.00 7.46
N THR A 148 -5.26 -3.14 7.08
CA THR A 148 -6.70 -3.37 7.25
C THR A 148 -7.38 -4.00 6.02
N ASP A 149 -6.65 -4.31 4.95
CA ASP A 149 -7.19 -5.03 3.79
C ASP A 149 -7.14 -6.55 3.97
N VAL A 150 -7.95 -7.04 4.91
CA VAL A 150 -8.06 -8.46 5.30
C VAL A 150 -9.27 -9.13 4.65
N ARG A 151 -9.48 -8.94 3.37
CA ARG A 151 -10.63 -9.48 2.64
C ARG A 151 -10.42 -10.95 2.27
N ARG A 152 -11.45 -11.79 2.52
CA ARG A 152 -11.48 -13.20 2.15
C ARG A 152 -11.11 -13.48 0.69
N ASN A 153 -11.53 -12.62 -0.24
CA ASN A 153 -11.28 -12.81 -1.67
C ASN A 153 -9.81 -12.58 -2.10
N ARG A 154 -8.93 -12.22 -1.18
CA ARG A 154 -7.48 -12.20 -1.41
C ARG A 154 -6.85 -13.60 -1.32
N VAL A 155 -7.53 -14.56 -0.69
CA VAL A 155 -7.06 -15.95 -0.64
C VAL A 155 -7.19 -16.57 -2.01
N ARG A 156 -6.08 -17.09 -2.55
CA ARG A 156 -6.01 -17.65 -3.92
C ARG A 156 -6.50 -19.07 -3.98
N GLN A 157 -6.16 -19.86 -2.95
CA GLN A 157 -6.55 -21.25 -2.85
C GLN A 157 -8.05 -21.36 -2.57
N LYS A 158 -8.71 -22.23 -3.31
CA LYS A 158 -10.17 -22.45 -3.16
C LYS A 158 -10.51 -23.64 -2.28
N GLU A 159 -9.59 -24.57 -2.13
CA GLU A 159 -9.79 -25.77 -1.32
C GLU A 159 -9.29 -25.53 0.10
N MET A 160 -10.18 -25.51 1.06
CA MET A 160 -9.85 -25.25 2.48
C MET A 160 -8.82 -26.25 3.05
N ALA A 161 -8.81 -27.48 2.55
CA ALA A 161 -7.86 -28.50 2.98
C ALA A 161 -6.39 -28.18 2.62
N ALA A 162 -6.16 -27.24 1.67
CA ALA A 162 -4.85 -26.81 1.26
C ALA A 162 -4.42 -25.47 1.90
N PHE A 163 -5.24 -24.89 2.79
CA PHE A 163 -4.89 -23.64 3.47
C PHE A 163 -3.77 -23.86 4.47
N ASP A 164 -2.75 -23.00 4.38
CA ASP A 164 -1.86 -22.77 5.53
C ASP A 164 -2.60 -21.93 6.60
N ILE A 165 -1.91 -21.63 7.72
CA ILE A 165 -2.53 -20.86 8.80
C ILE A 165 -2.89 -19.42 8.35
N HIS A 166 -2.09 -18.81 7.47
CA HIS A 166 -2.35 -17.46 6.95
C HIS A 166 -3.57 -17.42 6.03
N ASP A 167 -3.68 -18.39 5.11
CA ASP A 167 -4.82 -18.53 4.22
C ASP A 167 -6.10 -18.80 5.02
N ARG A 168 -6.05 -19.73 5.99
CA ARG A 168 -7.18 -20.07 6.83
C ARG A 168 -7.71 -18.87 7.60
N VAL A 169 -6.82 -18.10 8.22
CA VAL A 169 -7.17 -16.91 9.00
C VAL A 169 -7.75 -15.81 8.10
N ASN A 170 -7.17 -15.55 6.94
CA ASN A 170 -7.72 -14.59 5.98
C ASN A 170 -9.07 -15.05 5.42
N TYR A 171 -9.23 -16.35 5.14
CA TYR A 171 -10.46 -16.91 4.61
C TYR A 171 -11.59 -16.90 5.66
N ALA A 172 -11.27 -17.01 6.94
CA ALA A 172 -12.24 -16.93 8.02
C ALA A 172 -12.88 -15.55 8.16
N VAL A 173 -12.24 -14.48 7.65
CA VAL A 173 -12.82 -13.13 7.68
C VAL A 173 -13.97 -13.02 6.66
N THR A 174 -15.19 -13.05 7.16
CA THR A 174 -16.41 -12.94 6.33
C THR A 174 -16.79 -11.50 6.03
N GLU A 175 -16.42 -10.57 6.89
CA GLU A 175 -16.63 -9.13 6.72
C GLU A 175 -15.48 -8.34 7.33
N ALA A 176 -14.98 -7.34 6.58
CA ALA A 176 -13.99 -6.39 7.06
C ALA A 176 -14.43 -4.97 6.67
N LYS A 177 -14.73 -4.14 7.68
CA LYS A 177 -15.19 -2.76 7.47
C LYS A 177 -14.34 -1.79 8.25
N LEU A 178 -13.70 -0.86 7.56
CA LEU A 178 -13.00 0.27 8.16
C LEU A 178 -13.97 1.45 8.28
N LYS A 179 -14.14 1.96 9.50
CA LYS A 179 -14.96 3.14 9.80
C LYS A 179 -14.07 4.24 10.36
N ILE A 180 -14.23 5.45 9.86
CA ILE A 180 -13.50 6.64 10.31
C ILE A 180 -14.49 7.60 10.94
N ASN A 181 -14.29 7.95 12.20
CA ASN A 181 -15.02 9.00 12.89
C ASN A 181 -14.08 10.20 13.05
N GLU A 182 -14.31 11.23 12.26
CA GLU A 182 -13.50 12.45 12.19
C GLU A 182 -13.57 13.26 13.49
N GLU A 183 -14.78 13.43 14.04
CA GLU A 183 -15.04 14.23 15.24
C GLU A 183 -14.37 13.60 16.47
N LYS A 184 -14.48 12.28 16.64
CA LYS A 184 -13.89 11.53 17.75
C LYS A 184 -12.45 11.15 17.53
N LYS A 185 -11.91 11.41 16.34
CA LYS A 185 -10.58 10.97 15.90
C LYS A 185 -10.36 9.47 16.18
N VAL A 186 -11.27 8.63 15.67
CA VAL A 186 -11.22 7.17 15.84
C VAL A 186 -11.32 6.47 14.50
N ILE A 187 -10.40 5.56 14.25
CA ILE A 187 -10.46 4.59 13.14
C ILE A 187 -10.81 3.23 13.75
N THR A 188 -11.89 2.62 13.28
CA THR A 188 -12.37 1.32 13.78
C THR A 188 -12.35 0.29 12.67
N LEU A 189 -11.65 -0.81 12.87
CA LEU A 189 -11.70 -1.98 12.01
C LEU A 189 -12.70 -3.00 12.59
N ASN A 190 -13.86 -3.14 11.95
CA ASN A 190 -14.83 -4.15 12.32
C ASN A 190 -14.62 -5.40 11.48
N LEU A 191 -14.33 -6.50 12.14
CA LEU A 191 -14.16 -7.81 11.53
C LEU A 191 -15.25 -8.76 11.99
N LYS A 192 -15.75 -9.58 11.07
CA LYS A 192 -16.56 -10.74 11.38
C LYS A 192 -15.79 -11.98 10.96
N ILE A 193 -15.52 -12.84 11.94
CA ILE A 193 -14.71 -14.05 11.77
C ILE A 193 -15.62 -15.26 11.91
N ASP A 194 -15.48 -16.22 11.01
CA ASP A 194 -16.14 -17.52 11.08
C ASP A 194 -15.29 -18.45 11.96
N GLU A 195 -15.72 -18.62 13.20
CA GLU A 195 -14.99 -19.42 14.20
C GLU A 195 -15.01 -20.93 13.90
N ASN A 196 -15.80 -21.41 12.94
CA ASN A 196 -15.69 -22.77 12.44
C ASN A 196 -14.47 -22.98 11.54
N ILE A 197 -13.85 -21.90 11.05
CA ILE A 197 -12.69 -21.93 10.15
C ILE A 197 -11.41 -21.61 10.91
N CYS A 198 -11.40 -20.57 11.75
CA CYS A 198 -10.28 -20.27 12.64
C CYS A 198 -10.79 -19.65 13.95
N SER A 199 -10.10 -19.95 15.05
CA SER A 199 -10.40 -19.35 16.34
C SER A 199 -9.95 -17.88 16.39
N MET A 200 -10.52 -17.11 17.32
CA MET A 200 -10.05 -15.73 17.60
C MET A 200 -8.59 -15.69 18.01
N LEU A 201 -8.10 -16.72 18.72
CA LEU A 201 -6.70 -16.81 19.14
C LEU A 201 -5.77 -16.93 17.93
N GLU A 202 -6.06 -17.84 16.98
CA GLU A 202 -5.30 -18.00 15.74
C GLU A 202 -5.28 -16.70 14.91
N TYR A 203 -6.42 -15.97 14.87
CA TYR A 203 -6.46 -14.67 14.22
C TYR A 203 -5.45 -13.68 14.84
N PHE A 204 -5.41 -13.58 16.16
CA PHE A 204 -4.50 -12.69 16.87
C PHE A 204 -3.03 -13.14 16.75
N GLU A 205 -2.73 -14.42 16.76
CA GLU A 205 -1.37 -14.92 16.53
C GLU A 205 -0.79 -14.42 15.21
N ILE A 206 -1.60 -14.40 14.15
CA ILE A 206 -1.17 -13.98 12.81
C ILE A 206 -1.19 -12.46 12.64
N PHE A 207 -2.23 -11.78 13.16
CA PHE A 207 -2.48 -10.37 12.83
C PHE A 207 -2.14 -9.38 13.95
N LEU A 208 -1.74 -9.82 15.14
CA LEU A 208 -1.48 -8.92 16.26
C LEU A 208 -0.45 -7.84 15.91
N GLN A 209 0.66 -8.19 15.26
CA GLN A 209 1.70 -7.23 14.90
C GLN A 209 1.16 -6.16 13.93
N ARG A 210 0.33 -6.56 12.97
CA ARG A 210 -0.33 -5.63 12.03
C ARG A 210 -1.28 -4.69 12.76
N MET A 211 -2.07 -5.20 13.71
CA MET A 211 -2.98 -4.37 14.52
C MET A 211 -2.21 -3.39 15.42
N LEU A 212 -1.10 -3.82 16.01
CA LEU A 212 -0.22 -2.95 16.79
C LEU A 212 0.41 -1.85 15.92
N MET A 213 0.81 -2.18 14.71
CA MET A 213 1.33 -1.21 13.74
C MET A 213 0.25 -0.19 13.34
N CYS A 214 -0.99 -0.65 13.06
CA CYS A 214 -2.13 0.23 12.80
C CYS A 214 -2.40 1.19 13.97
N ARG A 215 -2.31 0.71 15.21
CA ARG A 215 -2.49 1.55 16.40
C ARG A 215 -1.47 2.68 16.45
N ARG A 216 -0.17 2.37 16.26
CA ARG A 216 0.90 3.38 16.23
C ARG A 216 0.71 4.36 15.07
N ALA A 217 0.30 3.86 13.90
CA ALA A 217 0.01 4.70 12.74
C ALA A 217 -1.18 5.65 13.00
N CYS A 218 -2.22 5.19 13.70
CA CYS A 218 -3.31 6.07 14.12
C CYS A 218 -2.85 7.16 15.11
N GLU A 219 -1.95 6.84 16.03
CA GLU A 219 -1.37 7.83 16.95
C GLU A 219 -0.63 8.94 16.19
N MET A 220 0.09 8.61 15.11
CA MET A 220 0.72 9.59 14.21
C MET A 220 -0.29 10.55 13.57
N LEU A 221 -1.51 10.10 13.29
CA LEU A 221 -2.61 10.92 12.78
C LEU A 221 -3.39 11.66 13.90
N GLY A 222 -2.96 11.54 15.16
CA GLY A 222 -3.69 12.06 16.32
C GLY A 222 -5.02 11.34 16.57
N ALA A 223 -5.13 10.07 16.15
CA ALA A 223 -6.33 9.27 16.23
C ALA A 223 -6.13 8.01 17.11
N LYS A 224 -7.24 7.35 17.45
CA LYS A 224 -7.24 6.06 18.15
C LYS A 224 -7.66 4.95 17.19
N PHE A 225 -7.00 3.81 17.24
CA PHE A 225 -7.38 2.58 16.55
C PHE A 225 -8.22 1.67 17.44
N LYS A 226 -9.28 1.10 16.89
CA LYS A 226 -10.18 0.15 17.57
C LYS A 226 -10.50 -1.04 16.66
#